data_a1bebeda60e8e870803505fa48c8b8eb
#
_entry.id   a1bebeda60e8e870803505fa48c8b8eb
#
_cell.length_a   1.000
_cell.length_b   1.000
_cell.length_c   1.000
_cell.angle_alpha   90.00
_cell.angle_beta   90.00
_cell.angle_gamma   90.00
#
_symmetry.space_group_name_H-M   'P 1'
#
loop_
_entity.id
_entity.type
_entity.pdbx_description
1 polymer ?
#
loop_
_entity_poly.entity_id
_entity_poly.type
_entity_poly.pdbx_seq_one_letter_code
_entity_poly.pdbx_strand_id
1 'polypeptide(L)'
;MNTRRFTLLVLVALVTLIGAGCKKKKKTAETPKPVGEVLINEYCSGDQYMSTKEAFRSTATGESMDRETAKKKARSNAMSEMAKTINTTMKIVGDNYVNSTEFNNKEEVTETFQEMARTVVDQELRGTIEICEKLTQRPDGTFVSYVALELSGQKIADAYNAGLSQNEKLKADYNYEKFKETFEKEMEKFSQGK
;
A
#
# COMPACT_ATOMS: atom_id res chain seq x y z
N MET A 1 3.02 -84.96 -28.59
CA MET A 1 1.77 -84.21 -28.37
C MET A 1 1.78 -83.66 -26.93
N ASN A 2 2.67 -82.74 -26.55
CA ASN A 2 2.61 -82.05 -25.23
C ASN A 2 3.49 -80.79 -25.13
N THR A 3 4.36 -80.55 -26.11
CA THR A 3 5.26 -79.38 -26.07
C THR A 3 4.57 -78.05 -26.38
N ARG A 4 3.52 -78.07 -27.22
CA ARG A 4 2.76 -76.85 -27.60
C ARG A 4 1.87 -76.34 -26.51
N ARG A 5 1.40 -77.18 -25.58
CA ARG A 5 0.57 -76.78 -24.44
C ARG A 5 1.40 -76.21 -23.32
N PHE A 6 2.65 -76.67 -23.20
CA PHE A 6 3.57 -76.12 -22.14
C PHE A 6 4.09 -74.74 -22.49
N THR A 7 4.34 -74.46 -23.76
CA THR A 7 4.75 -73.11 -24.21
C THR A 7 3.63 -72.11 -24.11
N LEU A 8 2.35 -72.49 -24.25
CA LEU A 8 1.22 -71.59 -24.10
C LEU A 8 0.98 -71.20 -22.61
N LEU A 9 1.18 -72.11 -21.66
CA LEU A 9 1.07 -71.88 -20.24
C LEU A 9 2.19 -70.98 -19.68
N VAL A 10 3.40 -71.12 -20.25
CA VAL A 10 4.54 -70.26 -19.84
C VAL A 10 4.36 -68.84 -20.39
N LEU A 11 3.76 -68.66 -21.56
CA LEU A 11 3.48 -67.32 -22.13
C LEU A 11 2.36 -66.58 -21.41
N VAL A 12 1.34 -67.30 -20.88
CA VAL A 12 0.26 -66.69 -20.10
C VAL A 12 0.73 -66.29 -18.69
N ALA A 13 1.68 -67.03 -18.10
CA ALA A 13 2.25 -66.69 -16.80
C ALA A 13 3.18 -65.45 -16.84
N LEU A 14 3.77 -65.13 -18.01
CA LEU A 14 4.69 -63.95 -18.13
C LEU A 14 3.98 -62.61 -18.34
N VAL A 15 2.69 -62.61 -18.74
CA VAL A 15 1.90 -61.40 -19.01
C VAL A 15 1.25 -60.83 -17.75
N THR A 16 1.19 -61.58 -16.65
CA THR A 16 0.51 -61.11 -15.40
C THR A 16 1.41 -60.36 -14.42
N LEU A 17 2.72 -60.17 -14.72
CA LEU A 17 3.70 -59.53 -13.81
C LEU A 17 3.96 -58.04 -14.09
N ILE A 18 3.27 -57.40 -15.06
CA ILE A 18 3.48 -56.02 -15.44
C ILE A 18 2.29 -55.14 -14.99
N GLY A 19 1.81 -55.32 -13.77
CA GLY A 19 0.61 -54.61 -13.31
C GLY A 19 0.66 -53.98 -11.93
N ALA A 20 1.80 -53.99 -11.25
CA ALA A 20 1.90 -53.37 -9.91
C ALA A 20 2.84 -52.15 -9.90
N GLY A 21 2.59 -51.20 -10.79
CA GLY A 21 3.14 -49.87 -10.69
C GLY A 21 2.45 -49.12 -9.56
N CYS A 22 2.96 -49.25 -8.33
CA CYS A 22 2.58 -48.39 -7.22
C CYS A 22 2.83 -46.92 -7.59
N LYS A 23 1.79 -46.22 -8.09
CA LYS A 23 1.78 -44.74 -8.08
C LYS A 23 1.85 -44.32 -6.63
N LYS A 24 3.07 -44.06 -6.09
CA LYS A 24 3.24 -43.26 -4.89
C LYS A 24 2.63 -41.93 -5.18
N LYS A 25 1.38 -41.68 -4.73
CA LYS A 25 0.83 -40.36 -4.59
C LYS A 25 1.83 -39.60 -3.74
N LYS A 26 2.55 -38.62 -4.31
CA LYS A 26 3.23 -37.61 -3.53
C LYS A 26 2.15 -36.98 -2.66
N LYS A 27 2.17 -37.29 -1.36
CA LYS A 27 1.42 -36.50 -0.38
C LYS A 27 2.01 -35.10 -0.49
N THR A 28 1.27 -34.21 -1.15
CA THR A 28 1.49 -32.78 -1.00
C THR A 28 1.39 -32.53 0.49
N ALA A 29 2.49 -32.09 1.12
CA ALA A 29 2.47 -31.71 2.51
C ALA A 29 1.45 -30.57 2.59
N GLU A 30 0.26 -30.86 3.13
CA GLU A 30 -0.70 -29.81 3.47
C GLU A 30 -0.02 -28.94 4.53
N THR A 31 0.16 -27.68 4.18
CA THR A 31 0.58 -26.67 5.16
C THR A 31 -0.42 -26.71 6.31
N PRO A 32 0.02 -26.91 7.56
CA PRO A 32 -0.88 -26.97 8.71
C PRO A 32 -1.74 -25.70 8.71
N LYS A 33 -3.06 -25.85 8.68
CA LYS A 33 -3.97 -24.70 8.83
C LYS A 33 -3.79 -24.16 10.26
N PRO A 34 -3.62 -22.84 10.43
CA PRO A 34 -3.52 -22.26 11.75
C PRO A 34 -4.76 -22.62 12.58
N VAL A 35 -4.57 -23.06 13.81
CA VAL A 35 -5.65 -23.31 14.78
C VAL A 35 -5.84 -22.01 15.57
N GLY A 36 -6.90 -21.26 15.27
CA GLY A 36 -7.20 -19.97 15.90
C GLY A 36 -6.65 -18.77 15.16
N GLU A 37 -6.68 -17.62 15.81
CA GLU A 37 -6.09 -16.38 15.29
C GLU A 37 -4.57 -16.40 15.41
N VAL A 38 -3.87 -16.04 14.33
CA VAL A 38 -2.42 -15.96 14.29
C VAL A 38 -2.01 -14.52 13.98
N LEU A 39 -1.20 -13.94 14.84
CA LEU A 39 -0.62 -12.62 14.58
C LEU A 39 0.37 -12.71 13.40
N ILE A 40 0.11 -11.97 12.36
CA ILE A 40 0.96 -11.90 11.17
C ILE A 40 1.83 -10.64 11.27
N ASN A 41 3.14 -10.84 11.34
CA ASN A 41 4.11 -9.76 11.20
C ASN A 41 4.46 -9.60 9.72
N GLU A 42 4.09 -8.46 9.16
CA GLU A 42 4.39 -8.11 7.77
C GLU A 42 5.64 -7.22 7.71
N TYR A 43 6.43 -7.34 6.64
CA TYR A 43 7.58 -6.47 6.42
C TYR A 43 7.13 -5.02 6.16
N CYS A 44 7.94 -4.06 6.57
CA CYS A 44 7.66 -2.63 6.41
C CYS A 44 6.31 -2.20 7.02
N SER A 45 5.87 -2.85 8.10
CA SER A 45 4.64 -2.56 8.83
C SER A 45 4.91 -2.32 10.32
N GLY A 46 3.88 -1.89 11.06
CA GLY A 46 3.96 -1.57 12.49
C GLY A 46 4.11 -0.08 12.78
N ASP A 47 4.15 0.27 14.08
CA ASP A 47 4.04 1.65 14.57
C ASP A 47 5.09 2.59 13.99
N GLN A 48 6.30 2.09 13.74
CA GLN A 48 7.39 2.86 13.16
C GLN A 48 7.14 3.34 11.73
N TYR A 49 6.16 2.75 11.03
CA TYR A 49 5.76 3.13 9.67
C TYR A 49 4.39 3.81 9.61
N MET A 50 3.80 4.12 10.78
CA MET A 50 2.61 4.95 10.84
C MET A 50 2.96 6.42 10.66
N SER A 51 1.99 7.19 10.13
CA SER A 51 2.12 8.64 10.03
C SER A 51 2.29 9.27 11.39
N THR A 52 3.08 10.34 11.45
CA THR A 52 3.34 11.13 12.66
C THR A 52 2.80 12.55 12.47
N LYS A 53 2.91 13.37 13.50
CA LYS A 53 2.56 14.80 13.38
C LYS A 53 3.48 15.58 12.42
N GLU A 54 4.68 15.04 12.11
CA GLU A 54 5.66 15.66 11.21
C GLU A 54 5.62 15.11 9.78
N ALA A 55 5.10 13.88 9.59
CA ALA A 55 5.20 13.20 8.30
C ALA A 55 4.01 12.28 8.01
N PHE A 56 3.59 12.29 6.75
CA PHE A 56 2.72 11.27 6.19
C PHE A 56 3.54 10.02 5.85
N ARG A 57 3.01 8.86 6.23
CA ARG A 57 3.60 7.57 5.87
C ARG A 57 2.54 6.66 5.29
N SER A 58 2.96 5.81 4.38
CA SER A 58 2.11 4.76 3.80
C SER A 58 2.92 3.52 3.53
N THR A 59 2.29 2.37 3.70
CA THR A 59 2.87 1.06 3.43
C THR A 59 2.04 0.34 2.39
N ALA A 60 2.66 -0.43 1.52
CA ALA A 60 1.95 -1.26 0.57
C ALA A 60 2.80 -2.43 0.09
N THR A 61 2.12 -3.39 -0.53
CA THR A 61 2.73 -4.53 -1.18
C THR A 61 2.45 -4.52 -2.68
N GLY A 62 3.33 -5.21 -3.43
CA GLY A 62 3.15 -5.45 -4.85
C GLY A 62 3.65 -6.84 -5.23
N GLU A 63 2.87 -7.56 -6.02
CA GLU A 63 3.19 -8.92 -6.43
C GLU A 63 3.34 -9.03 -7.95
N SER A 64 4.33 -9.81 -8.40
CA SER A 64 4.55 -10.11 -9.82
C SER A 64 5.50 -11.30 -9.99
N MET A 65 5.43 -11.95 -11.15
CA MET A 65 6.46 -12.91 -11.58
C MET A 65 7.78 -12.23 -11.97
N ASP A 66 7.74 -10.93 -12.23
CA ASP A 66 8.91 -10.09 -12.47
C ASP A 66 9.22 -9.23 -11.25
N ARG A 67 10.48 -9.26 -10.81
CA ARG A 67 10.96 -8.58 -9.61
C ARG A 67 10.77 -7.06 -9.66
N GLU A 68 11.16 -6.44 -10.76
CA GLU A 68 11.08 -4.98 -10.89
C GLU A 68 9.63 -4.51 -11.01
N THR A 69 8.78 -5.31 -11.62
CA THR A 69 7.33 -5.06 -11.67
C THR A 69 6.69 -5.16 -10.29
N ALA A 70 7.10 -6.13 -9.44
CA ALA A 70 6.63 -6.23 -8.06
C ALA A 70 6.98 -4.95 -7.25
N LYS A 71 8.23 -4.47 -7.36
CA LYS A 71 8.68 -3.22 -6.72
C LYS A 71 7.89 -2.00 -7.21
N LYS A 72 7.72 -1.85 -8.52
CA LYS A 72 6.94 -0.74 -9.11
C LYS A 72 5.50 -0.73 -8.60
N LYS A 73 4.86 -1.90 -8.53
CA LYS A 73 3.50 -2.04 -8.00
C LYS A 73 3.42 -1.64 -6.54
N ALA A 74 4.34 -2.14 -5.68
CA ALA A 74 4.38 -1.78 -4.27
C ALA A 74 4.49 -0.26 -4.07
N ARG A 75 5.45 0.37 -4.76
CA ARG A 75 5.65 1.81 -4.70
C ARG A 75 4.43 2.59 -5.21
N SER A 76 3.84 2.20 -6.33
CA SER A 76 2.64 2.84 -6.88
C SER A 76 1.45 2.73 -5.93
N ASN A 77 1.25 1.57 -5.31
CA ASN A 77 0.20 1.35 -4.32
C ASN A 77 0.41 2.25 -3.09
N ALA A 78 1.63 2.29 -2.55
CA ALA A 78 1.95 3.15 -1.40
C ALA A 78 1.75 4.64 -1.72
N MET A 79 2.17 5.10 -2.89
CA MET A 79 1.93 6.48 -3.32
C MET A 79 0.43 6.80 -3.44
N SER A 80 -0.36 5.86 -3.96
CA SER A 80 -1.81 6.01 -4.06
C SER A 80 -2.49 6.12 -2.69
N GLU A 81 -2.09 5.29 -1.72
CA GLU A 81 -2.62 5.36 -0.35
C GLU A 81 -2.19 6.66 0.34
N MET A 82 -0.94 7.08 0.16
CA MET A 82 -0.44 8.36 0.68
C MET A 82 -1.23 9.54 0.12
N ALA A 83 -1.49 9.56 -1.21
CA ALA A 83 -2.31 10.60 -1.85
C ALA A 83 -3.71 10.69 -1.24
N LYS A 84 -4.38 9.57 -1.04
CA LYS A 84 -5.71 9.51 -0.41
C LYS A 84 -5.67 10.08 1.00
N THR A 85 -4.68 9.69 1.78
CA THR A 85 -4.50 10.13 3.16
C THR A 85 -4.28 11.65 3.22
N ILE A 86 -3.35 12.18 2.41
CA ILE A 86 -3.08 13.61 2.37
C ILE A 86 -4.33 14.39 1.93
N ASN A 87 -5.00 13.96 0.86
CA ASN A 87 -6.23 14.61 0.37
C ASN A 87 -7.32 14.65 1.46
N THR A 88 -7.50 13.56 2.20
CA THR A 88 -8.48 13.51 3.30
C THR A 88 -8.10 14.46 4.43
N THR A 89 -6.84 14.44 4.86
CA THR A 89 -6.32 15.33 5.92
C THR A 89 -6.45 16.79 5.52
N MET A 90 -6.04 17.14 4.29
CA MET A 90 -6.09 18.51 3.80
C MET A 90 -7.52 19.02 3.59
N LYS A 91 -8.47 18.16 3.27
CA LYS A 91 -9.88 18.52 3.27
C LYS A 91 -10.33 18.92 4.67
N ILE A 92 -10.00 18.13 5.69
CA ILE A 92 -10.35 18.44 7.09
C ILE A 92 -9.68 19.75 7.55
N VAL A 93 -8.40 19.93 7.21
CA VAL A 93 -7.67 21.18 7.49
C VAL A 93 -8.36 22.37 6.84
N GLY A 94 -8.71 22.28 5.57
CA GLY A 94 -9.40 23.33 4.83
C GLY A 94 -10.76 23.68 5.45
N ASP A 95 -11.58 22.66 5.71
CA ASP A 95 -12.90 22.84 6.32
C ASP A 95 -12.79 23.52 7.72
N ASN A 96 -11.85 23.09 8.55
CA ASN A 96 -11.64 23.66 9.89
C ASN A 96 -11.05 25.07 9.82
N TYR A 97 -10.14 25.33 8.91
CA TYR A 97 -9.58 26.66 8.69
C TYR A 97 -10.66 27.65 8.23
N VAL A 98 -11.46 27.29 7.23
CA VAL A 98 -12.55 28.14 6.71
C VAL A 98 -13.61 28.39 7.77
N ASN A 99 -13.96 27.37 8.56
CA ASN A 99 -14.93 27.54 9.65
C ASN A 99 -14.43 28.43 10.78
N SER A 100 -13.13 28.44 11.03
CA SER A 100 -12.50 29.25 12.08
C SER A 100 -12.16 30.69 11.66
N THR A 101 -12.31 31.01 10.38
CA THR A 101 -11.93 32.30 9.79
C THR A 101 -13.17 32.96 9.19
N GLU A 102 -13.23 34.29 9.30
CA GLU A 102 -14.30 35.06 8.67
C GLU A 102 -13.96 35.34 7.22
N PHE A 103 -14.57 34.58 6.33
CA PHE A 103 -14.53 34.79 4.89
C PHE A 103 -15.88 35.27 4.38
N ASN A 104 -15.87 36.22 3.43
CA ASN A 104 -17.08 36.73 2.80
C ASN A 104 -17.83 35.66 1.98
N ASN A 105 -17.10 34.73 1.37
CA ASN A 105 -17.65 33.60 0.60
C ASN A 105 -16.96 32.29 0.99
N LYS A 106 -17.46 31.64 2.04
CA LYS A 106 -16.89 30.39 2.56
C LYS A 106 -16.95 29.22 1.59
N GLU A 107 -17.99 29.16 0.75
CA GLU A 107 -18.17 28.11 -0.25
C GLU A 107 -17.06 28.14 -1.30
N GLU A 108 -16.81 29.32 -1.89
CA GLU A 108 -15.75 29.52 -2.87
C GLU A 108 -14.35 29.25 -2.29
N VAL A 109 -14.12 29.64 -1.03
CA VAL A 109 -12.86 29.34 -0.33
C VAL A 109 -12.67 27.85 -0.15
N THR A 110 -13.72 27.13 0.27
CA THR A 110 -13.69 25.67 0.44
C THR A 110 -13.41 24.96 -0.89
N GLU A 111 -14.06 25.37 -1.98
CA GLU A 111 -13.80 24.82 -3.30
C GLU A 111 -12.34 25.04 -3.73
N THR A 112 -11.83 26.27 -3.53
CA THR A 112 -10.43 26.58 -3.84
C THR A 112 -9.44 25.71 -3.07
N PHE A 113 -9.69 25.47 -1.78
CA PHE A 113 -8.89 24.53 -0.98
C PHE A 113 -8.90 23.11 -1.55
N GLN A 114 -10.08 22.62 -1.98
CA GLN A 114 -10.22 21.27 -2.54
C GLN A 114 -9.57 21.12 -3.91
N GLU A 115 -9.65 22.12 -4.76
CA GLU A 115 -8.97 22.13 -6.07
C GLU A 115 -7.45 22.14 -5.91
N MET A 116 -6.97 22.96 -4.98
CA MET A 116 -5.55 23.08 -4.68
C MET A 116 -4.98 21.78 -4.09
N ALA A 117 -5.79 21.04 -3.29
CA ALA A 117 -5.40 19.77 -2.72
C ALA A 117 -4.87 18.80 -3.78
N ARG A 118 -5.58 18.64 -4.88
CA ARG A 118 -5.19 17.71 -5.97
C ARG A 118 -3.84 18.10 -6.57
N THR A 119 -3.68 19.39 -6.91
CA THR A 119 -2.46 19.88 -7.56
C THR A 119 -1.24 19.78 -6.65
N VAL A 120 -1.38 20.17 -5.39
CA VAL A 120 -0.30 20.10 -4.40
C VAL A 120 0.11 18.67 -4.12
N VAL A 121 -0.87 17.77 -3.91
CA VAL A 121 -0.57 16.37 -3.63
C VAL A 121 0.15 15.70 -4.80
N ASP A 122 -0.32 15.88 -6.03
CA ASP A 122 0.31 15.29 -7.22
C ASP A 122 1.74 15.79 -7.43
N GLN A 123 2.01 17.05 -7.10
CA GLN A 123 3.34 17.64 -7.19
C GLN A 123 4.27 17.13 -6.08
N GLU A 124 3.83 17.17 -4.83
CA GLU A 124 4.65 16.86 -3.66
C GLU A 124 4.92 15.35 -3.50
N LEU A 125 4.03 14.48 -4.01
CA LEU A 125 4.27 13.03 -4.01
C LEU A 125 5.58 12.63 -4.71
N ARG A 126 6.12 13.46 -5.61
CA ARG A 126 7.45 13.24 -6.22
C ARG A 126 8.58 13.38 -5.21
N GLY A 127 8.35 14.06 -4.10
CA GLY A 127 9.29 14.24 -3.01
C GLY A 127 9.24 13.15 -1.93
N THR A 128 8.48 12.05 -2.15
CA THR A 128 8.45 10.92 -1.22
C THR A 128 9.81 10.23 -1.13
N ILE A 129 10.19 9.85 0.08
CA ILE A 129 11.36 9.01 0.35
C ILE A 129 10.92 7.60 0.75
N GLU A 130 11.72 6.63 0.37
CA GLU A 130 11.53 5.24 0.76
C GLU A 130 12.25 4.99 2.07
N ILE A 131 11.49 4.64 3.12
CA ILE A 131 12.02 4.38 4.47
C ILE A 131 12.12 2.89 4.80
N CYS A 132 11.52 2.04 3.99
CA CYS A 132 11.67 0.58 4.05
C CYS A 132 11.38 -0.03 2.68
N GLU A 133 12.22 -0.98 2.25
CA GLU A 133 11.94 -1.90 1.16
C GLU A 133 12.38 -3.31 1.56
N LYS A 134 11.51 -4.30 1.36
CA LYS A 134 11.82 -5.73 1.47
C LYS A 134 11.26 -6.47 0.29
N LEU A 135 12.00 -7.46 -0.19
CA LEU A 135 11.61 -8.31 -1.30
C LEU A 135 11.68 -9.78 -0.88
N THR A 136 10.63 -10.52 -1.15
CA THR A 136 10.55 -11.96 -0.93
C THR A 136 10.18 -12.68 -2.21
N GLN A 137 10.39 -13.98 -2.26
CA GLN A 137 9.94 -14.84 -3.35
C GLN A 137 9.20 -16.05 -2.78
N ARG A 138 8.01 -16.28 -3.29
CA ARG A 138 7.20 -17.46 -2.94
C ARG A 138 7.71 -18.70 -3.66
N PRO A 139 7.36 -19.93 -3.18
CA PRO A 139 7.77 -21.19 -3.83
C PRO A 139 7.28 -21.34 -5.29
N ASP A 140 6.22 -20.63 -5.67
CA ASP A 140 5.70 -20.60 -7.04
C ASP A 140 6.47 -19.65 -7.98
N GLY A 141 7.50 -18.96 -7.45
CA GLY A 141 8.32 -18.01 -8.19
C GLY A 141 7.83 -16.57 -8.14
N THR A 142 6.65 -16.29 -7.58
CA THR A 142 6.11 -14.93 -7.44
C THR A 142 6.95 -14.10 -6.49
N PHE A 143 7.39 -12.92 -6.94
CA PHE A 143 8.02 -11.92 -6.10
C PHE A 143 6.97 -11.09 -5.37
N VAL A 144 7.21 -10.81 -4.09
CA VAL A 144 6.41 -9.90 -3.27
C VAL A 144 7.33 -8.82 -2.74
N SER A 145 7.05 -7.57 -3.10
CA SER A 145 7.75 -6.39 -2.59
C SER A 145 6.89 -5.70 -1.55
N TYR A 146 7.51 -5.33 -0.43
CA TYR A 146 6.94 -4.56 0.66
C TYR A 146 7.67 -3.22 0.70
N VAL A 147 6.93 -2.12 0.79
CA VAL A 147 7.50 -0.79 0.81
C VAL A 147 6.81 0.07 1.87
N ALA A 148 7.58 0.94 2.51
CA ALA A 148 7.07 2.06 3.29
C ALA A 148 7.66 3.36 2.73
N LEU A 149 6.79 4.33 2.48
CA LEU A 149 7.12 5.67 1.99
C LEU A 149 6.83 6.71 3.06
N GLU A 150 7.60 7.80 3.02
CA GLU A 150 7.41 8.97 3.87
C GLU A 150 7.41 10.26 3.05
N LEU A 151 6.55 11.20 3.44
CA LEU A 151 6.52 12.56 2.92
C LEU A 151 6.36 13.55 4.08
N SER A 152 7.22 14.57 4.12
CA SER A 152 7.16 15.61 5.16
C SER A 152 5.84 16.38 5.12
N GLY A 153 5.17 16.48 6.28
CA GLY A 153 3.98 17.31 6.46
C GLY A 153 4.28 18.79 6.21
N GLN A 154 5.47 19.27 6.61
CA GLN A 154 5.88 20.65 6.38
C GLN A 154 5.93 20.99 4.87
N LYS A 155 6.39 20.07 4.01
CA LYS A 155 6.37 20.30 2.55
C LYS A 155 4.96 20.50 2.02
N ILE A 156 4.00 19.73 2.52
CA ILE A 156 2.59 19.87 2.14
C ILE A 156 2.06 21.24 2.62
N ALA A 157 2.32 21.62 3.89
CA ALA A 157 1.90 22.90 4.42
C ALA A 157 2.50 24.09 3.64
N ASP A 158 3.79 24.03 3.30
CA ASP A 158 4.49 25.08 2.54
C ASP A 158 3.94 25.21 1.12
N ALA A 159 3.66 24.10 0.45
CA ALA A 159 3.08 24.10 -0.90
C ALA A 159 1.65 24.69 -0.90
N TYR A 160 0.84 24.37 0.12
CA TYR A 160 -0.46 25.00 0.32
C TYR A 160 -0.34 26.49 0.60
N ASN A 161 0.57 26.89 1.51
CA ASN A 161 0.82 28.29 1.79
C ASN A 161 1.22 29.07 0.52
N ALA A 162 2.11 28.51 -0.30
CA ALA A 162 2.51 29.13 -1.55
C ALA A 162 1.32 29.34 -2.51
N GLY A 163 0.43 28.33 -2.62
CA GLY A 163 -0.76 28.44 -3.45
C GLY A 163 -1.80 29.41 -2.91
N LEU A 164 -2.11 29.36 -1.61
CA LEU A 164 -3.12 30.21 -0.98
C LEU A 164 -2.72 31.68 -0.98
N SER A 165 -1.45 31.98 -0.69
CA SER A 165 -0.92 33.37 -0.67
C SER A 165 -0.87 34.01 -2.05
N GLN A 166 -0.86 33.22 -3.13
CA GLN A 166 -0.86 33.71 -4.51
C GLN A 166 -2.27 33.77 -5.11
N ASN A 167 -3.25 33.12 -4.50
CA ASN A 167 -4.61 33.12 -5.01
C ASN A 167 -5.25 34.51 -4.86
N GLU A 168 -5.62 35.14 -5.98
CA GLU A 168 -6.11 36.52 -6.01
C GLU A 168 -7.36 36.73 -5.17
N LYS A 169 -8.21 35.70 -5.02
CA LYS A 169 -9.46 35.77 -4.27
C LYS A 169 -9.27 35.57 -2.77
N LEU A 170 -8.23 34.85 -2.36
CA LEU A 170 -8.00 34.46 -0.96
C LEU A 170 -6.92 35.28 -0.26
N LYS A 171 -5.94 35.79 -1.00
CA LYS A 171 -4.74 36.43 -0.44
C LYS A 171 -5.01 37.57 0.55
N ALA A 172 -6.15 38.27 0.40
CA ALA A 172 -6.49 39.38 1.28
C ALA A 172 -6.91 38.93 2.68
N ASP A 173 -7.59 37.76 2.76
CA ASP A 173 -8.16 37.24 4.02
C ASP A 173 -7.38 36.04 4.55
N TYR A 174 -6.36 35.59 3.79
CA TYR A 174 -5.54 34.44 4.16
C TYR A 174 -4.57 34.77 5.28
N ASN A 175 -4.60 33.98 6.35
CA ASN A 175 -3.69 34.07 7.48
C ASN A 175 -2.87 32.78 7.60
N TYR A 176 -1.58 32.88 7.29
CA TYR A 176 -0.67 31.73 7.30
C TYR A 176 -0.51 31.10 8.69
N GLU A 177 -0.35 31.89 9.75
CA GLU A 177 -0.14 31.36 11.09
C GLU A 177 -1.35 30.55 11.56
N LYS A 178 -2.54 31.04 11.28
CA LYS A 178 -3.79 30.34 11.60
C LYS A 178 -3.98 29.07 10.77
N PHE A 179 -3.60 29.12 9.50
CA PHE A 179 -3.61 27.91 8.64
C PHE A 179 -2.63 26.87 9.18
N LYS A 180 -1.41 27.27 9.51
CA LYS A 180 -0.36 26.39 10.03
C LYS A 180 -0.77 25.76 11.37
N GLU A 181 -1.31 26.54 12.30
CA GLU A 181 -1.84 26.02 13.56
C GLU A 181 -2.93 24.98 13.35
N THR A 182 -3.85 25.25 12.42
CA THR A 182 -4.92 24.31 12.05
C THR A 182 -4.34 23.02 11.46
N PHE A 183 -3.36 23.14 10.56
CA PHE A 183 -2.68 22.01 9.95
C PHE A 183 -1.96 21.13 11.00
N GLU A 184 -1.15 21.74 11.87
CA GLU A 184 -0.41 21.03 12.92
C GLU A 184 -1.36 20.29 13.88
N LYS A 185 -2.48 20.93 14.26
CA LYS A 185 -3.51 20.32 15.11
C LYS A 185 -4.18 19.10 14.45
N GLU A 186 -4.50 19.18 13.17
CA GLU A 186 -5.11 18.06 12.46
C GLU A 186 -4.11 16.94 12.20
N MET A 187 -2.83 17.25 11.94
CA MET A 187 -1.76 16.25 11.84
C MET A 187 -1.54 15.53 13.18
N GLU A 188 -1.63 16.22 14.29
CA GLU A 188 -1.53 15.58 15.61
C GLU A 188 -2.69 14.62 15.87
N LYS A 189 -3.94 15.03 15.60
CA LYS A 189 -5.12 14.14 15.69
C LYS A 189 -4.98 12.93 14.77
N PHE A 190 -4.57 13.17 13.53
CA PHE A 190 -4.36 12.11 12.55
C PHE A 190 -3.33 11.07 13.04
N SER A 191 -2.23 11.52 13.62
CA SER A 191 -1.20 10.63 14.19
C SER A 191 -1.68 9.80 15.38
N GLN A 192 -2.70 10.28 16.11
CA GLN A 192 -3.31 9.61 17.26
C GLN A 192 -4.49 8.69 16.86
N GLY A 193 -4.82 8.60 15.58
CA GLY A 193 -5.94 7.79 15.07
C GLY A 193 -7.32 8.34 15.45
N LYS A 194 -7.44 9.65 15.63
CA LYS A 194 -8.68 10.34 16.01
C LYS A 194 -9.30 11.11 14.86
#